data_60661debc81704432833f1f3e3e74f2d
#
_entry.id   60661debc81704432833f1f3e3e74f2d
#
_cell.length_a   1.000
_cell.length_b   1.000
_cell.length_c   1.000
_cell.angle_alpha   90.00
_cell.angle_beta   90.00
_cell.angle_gamma   90.00
#
_symmetry.space_group_name_H-M   'P 1'
#
loop_
_entity.id
_entity.type
_entity.pdbx_description
1 polymer ?
#
loop_
_entity_poly.entity_id
_entity_poly.type
_entity_poly.pdbx_seq_one_letter_code
_entity_poly.pdbx_strand_id
1 'polypeptide(L)'
;MKEILEYLFSGKILSQEQAYQVLIDFGKGMYDNEEFAAFLTVFKMRSLTATELSGFRKAMIEMSSQVDLSSYNGLEIVGTGGDCKNTFNISTLSAFIISGAGINIVKHGNYAATSVSGASNVLEYFGYKFTNDEQKLKNYLDKGGFCFMHAPLFHPVMGKVAPIRRSLPFPTFFNILGPIINPSSPKYQMYGTNNRENFDLYKGLKQSDDINCTVINSLDGYDEISLTDNIAFSFNGKEKKITPADFGFKKVDPIKLSGGKTVKDAAKIFHTILEGKGEEDQNHVVIANAAMGIKTVYPEKELLDCVAMATESLESGKALQHLNAVAA
;
A
#
# COMPACT_ATOMS: atom_id res chain seq x y z
N MET A 1 25.03 7.40 17.41
CA MET A 1 23.89 6.62 17.96
C MET A 1 23.71 6.79 19.48
N LYS A 2 24.79 6.75 20.30
CA LYS A 2 24.69 6.80 21.79
C LYS A 2 23.76 7.92 22.31
N GLU A 3 23.99 9.17 21.92
CA GLU A 3 23.17 10.32 22.40
C GLU A 3 21.69 10.19 22.01
N ILE A 4 21.40 9.61 20.84
CA ILE A 4 20.03 9.36 20.36
C ILE A 4 19.35 8.31 21.22
N LEU A 5 20.06 7.22 21.55
CA LEU A 5 19.52 6.16 22.41
C LEU A 5 19.27 6.67 23.83
N GLU A 6 20.22 7.43 24.42
CA GLU A 6 20.04 8.06 25.74
C GLU A 6 18.83 9.01 25.75
N TYR A 7 18.65 9.79 24.69
CA TYR A 7 17.50 10.67 24.52
C TYR A 7 16.18 9.88 24.49
N LEU A 8 16.13 8.79 23.72
CA LEU A 8 14.94 7.92 23.62
C LEU A 8 14.69 7.16 24.91
N PHE A 9 15.71 6.65 25.60
CA PHE A 9 15.60 5.95 26.88
C PHE A 9 15.10 6.86 28.00
N SER A 10 15.30 8.18 27.88
CA SER A 10 14.69 9.16 28.79
C SER A 10 13.20 9.41 28.53
N GLY A 11 12.55 8.62 27.64
CA GLY A 11 11.13 8.72 27.29
C GLY A 11 10.79 9.85 26.30
N LYS A 12 11.79 10.48 25.70
CA LYS A 12 11.60 11.57 24.73
C LYS A 12 11.27 11.01 23.34
N ILE A 13 10.65 11.86 22.53
CA ILE A 13 10.20 11.58 21.15
C ILE A 13 11.07 12.37 20.19
N LEU A 14 11.52 11.74 19.10
CA LEU A 14 12.29 12.43 18.07
C LEU A 14 11.42 13.45 17.34
N SER A 15 12.00 14.61 17.04
CA SER A 15 11.42 15.50 16.05
C SER A 15 11.47 14.84 14.67
N GLN A 16 10.68 15.37 13.71
CA GLN A 16 10.70 14.90 12.33
C GLN A 16 12.11 14.95 11.73
N GLU A 17 12.86 16.02 12.01
CA GLU A 17 14.21 16.19 11.48
C GLU A 17 15.22 15.23 12.13
N GLN A 18 15.11 14.98 13.45
CA GLN A 18 15.94 13.99 14.12
C GLN A 18 15.67 12.57 13.57
N ALA A 19 14.40 12.19 13.42
CA ALA A 19 14.02 10.90 12.85
C ALA A 19 14.54 10.74 11.41
N TYR A 20 14.39 11.77 10.58
CA TYR A 20 14.96 11.82 9.23
C TYR A 20 16.48 11.62 9.26
N GLN A 21 17.19 12.40 10.08
CA GLN A 21 18.65 12.38 10.10
C GLN A 21 19.21 11.02 10.53
N VAL A 22 18.58 10.35 11.51
CA VAL A 22 19.01 9.00 11.95
C VAL A 22 19.01 7.99 10.80
N LEU A 23 17.97 7.97 9.96
CA LEU A 23 17.93 7.05 8.83
C LEU A 23 18.91 7.44 7.71
N ILE A 24 19.11 8.73 7.47
CA ILE A 24 20.12 9.21 6.52
C ILE A 24 21.53 8.78 6.97
N ASP A 25 21.85 8.98 8.24
CA ASP A 25 23.15 8.62 8.81
C ASP A 25 23.39 7.11 8.78
N PHE A 26 22.36 6.32 9.09
CA PHE A 26 22.41 4.86 8.91
C PHE A 26 22.66 4.48 7.44
N GLY A 27 21.92 5.09 6.53
CA GLY A 27 22.11 4.87 5.09
C GLY A 27 23.54 5.18 4.61
N LYS A 28 24.17 6.21 5.17
CA LYS A 28 25.59 6.57 4.94
C LYS A 28 26.58 5.64 5.63
N GLY A 29 26.13 4.73 6.51
CA GLY A 29 27.00 3.79 7.24
C GLY A 29 27.69 4.41 8.45
N MET A 30 27.10 5.45 9.05
CA MET A 30 27.64 6.10 10.26
C MET A 30 27.32 5.32 11.54
N TYR A 31 26.45 4.32 11.46
CA TYR A 31 26.07 3.46 12.58
C TYR A 31 26.29 2.00 12.20
N ASP A 32 26.76 1.19 13.15
CA ASP A 32 26.87 -0.25 12.96
C ASP A 32 25.49 -0.96 13.10
N ASN A 33 25.47 -2.26 12.84
CA ASN A 33 24.24 -3.04 12.86
C ASN A 33 23.67 -3.18 14.26
N GLU A 34 24.52 -3.30 15.28
CA GLU A 34 24.18 -3.45 16.68
C GLU A 34 23.53 -2.17 17.22
N GLU A 35 24.12 -1.02 16.91
CA GLU A 35 23.56 0.30 17.25
C GLU A 35 22.20 0.51 16.61
N PHE A 36 22.05 0.12 15.34
CA PHE A 36 20.77 0.28 14.64
C PHE A 36 19.73 -0.74 15.11
N ALA A 37 20.12 -1.96 15.48
CA ALA A 37 19.24 -2.94 16.10
C ALA A 37 18.69 -2.42 17.44
N ALA A 38 19.55 -1.81 18.27
CA ALA A 38 19.14 -1.17 19.53
C ALA A 38 18.14 -0.04 19.26
N PHE A 39 18.39 0.81 18.27
CA PHE A 39 17.47 1.86 17.85
C PHE A 39 16.10 1.31 17.43
N LEU A 40 16.05 0.27 16.59
CA LEU A 40 14.81 -0.38 16.17
C LEU A 40 14.02 -0.95 17.36
N THR A 41 14.72 -1.47 18.36
CA THR A 41 14.11 -2.09 19.55
C THR A 41 13.34 -1.08 20.41
N VAL A 42 13.76 0.18 20.46
CA VAL A 42 13.05 1.25 21.19
C VAL A 42 11.61 1.36 20.72
N PHE A 43 11.38 1.31 19.41
CA PHE A 43 10.03 1.42 18.82
C PHE A 43 9.19 0.14 18.94
N LYS A 44 9.75 -0.92 19.51
CA LYS A 44 8.98 -2.09 19.96
C LYS A 44 8.47 -1.91 21.38
N MET A 45 9.21 -1.16 22.22
CA MET A 45 8.86 -0.89 23.61
C MET A 45 7.87 0.26 23.79
N ARG A 46 7.81 1.17 22.84
CA ARG A 46 6.85 2.27 22.78
C ARG A 46 6.27 2.45 21.37
N SER A 47 5.08 3.01 21.29
CA SER A 47 4.46 3.33 20.00
C SER A 47 5.25 4.40 19.25
N LEU A 48 5.32 4.24 17.94
CA LEU A 48 5.83 5.25 17.02
C LEU A 48 4.86 6.43 16.93
N THR A 49 5.36 7.64 16.77
CA THR A 49 4.53 8.81 16.53
C THR A 49 4.45 9.15 15.04
N ALA A 50 3.38 9.84 14.63
CA ALA A 50 3.23 10.29 13.24
C ALA A 50 4.36 11.26 12.82
N THR A 51 4.90 12.03 13.76
CA THR A 51 6.05 12.94 13.53
C THR A 51 7.32 12.16 13.19
N GLU A 52 7.62 11.12 13.98
CA GLU A 52 8.77 10.23 13.73
C GLU A 52 8.60 9.47 12.40
N LEU A 53 7.40 8.92 12.18
CA LEU A 53 7.08 8.22 10.93
C LEU A 53 7.24 9.12 9.69
N SER A 54 6.86 10.40 9.80
CA SER A 54 7.06 11.40 8.74
C SER A 54 8.54 11.64 8.45
N GLY A 55 9.39 11.69 9.48
CA GLY A 55 10.84 11.81 9.33
C GLY A 55 11.45 10.58 8.64
N PHE A 56 11.07 9.39 9.08
CA PHE A 56 11.52 8.14 8.48
C PHE A 56 11.07 8.01 7.02
N ARG A 57 9.81 8.36 6.74
CA ARG A 57 9.28 8.41 5.36
C ARG A 57 10.10 9.32 4.46
N LYS A 58 10.37 10.57 4.91
CA LYS A 58 11.16 11.56 4.15
C LYS A 58 12.55 11.00 3.81
N ALA A 59 13.25 10.42 4.78
CA ALA A 59 14.57 9.83 4.58
C ALA A 59 14.55 8.67 3.59
N MET A 60 13.57 7.77 3.71
CA MET A 60 13.45 6.62 2.81
C MET A 60 13.14 7.00 1.37
N ILE A 61 12.31 8.02 1.15
CA ILE A 61 12.02 8.57 -0.19
C ILE A 61 13.28 9.21 -0.76
N GLU A 62 14.00 10.03 0.02
CA GLU A 62 15.22 10.69 -0.45
C GLU A 62 16.32 9.69 -0.84
N MET A 63 16.46 8.60 -0.07
CA MET A 63 17.44 7.54 -0.38
C MET A 63 16.96 6.55 -1.44
N SER A 64 15.77 6.71 -2.00
CA SER A 64 15.25 5.84 -3.06
C SER A 64 15.75 6.26 -4.44
N SER A 65 15.69 5.33 -5.39
CA SER A 65 15.80 5.64 -6.82
C SER A 65 14.49 6.29 -7.28
N GLN A 66 14.40 7.62 -7.15
CA GLN A 66 13.19 8.38 -7.49
C GLN A 66 12.91 8.35 -8.99
N VAL A 67 11.63 8.40 -9.35
CA VAL A 67 11.15 8.49 -10.73
C VAL A 67 10.07 9.56 -10.83
N ASP A 68 10.08 10.33 -11.91
CA ASP A 68 9.06 11.36 -12.15
C ASP A 68 7.92 10.81 -13.02
N LEU A 69 6.81 10.50 -12.36
CA LEU A 69 5.54 10.10 -12.97
C LEU A 69 4.43 11.11 -12.68
N SER A 70 4.78 12.33 -12.28
CA SER A 70 3.82 13.37 -11.84
C SER A 70 2.82 13.77 -12.92
N SER A 71 3.24 13.78 -14.20
CA SER A 71 2.38 14.10 -15.36
C SER A 71 1.18 13.15 -15.53
N TYR A 72 1.27 11.95 -14.97
CA TYR A 72 0.18 10.95 -15.04
C TYR A 72 -0.89 11.14 -13.98
N ASN A 73 -0.68 11.98 -12.97
CA ASN A 73 -1.59 12.17 -11.84
C ASN A 73 -2.03 10.83 -11.22
N GLY A 74 -1.06 9.94 -11.00
CA GLY A 74 -1.32 8.56 -10.61
C GLY A 74 -1.82 8.39 -9.18
N LEU A 75 -2.56 7.31 -8.96
CA LEU A 75 -3.02 6.85 -7.65
C LEU A 75 -2.14 5.68 -7.16
N GLU A 76 -1.68 5.75 -5.90
CA GLU A 76 -1.17 4.62 -5.15
C GLU A 76 -2.32 3.96 -4.37
N ILE A 77 -2.43 2.63 -4.46
CA ILE A 77 -3.34 1.82 -3.64
C ILE A 77 -2.58 0.65 -3.05
N VAL A 78 -2.48 0.61 -1.71
CA VAL A 78 -1.67 -0.39 -1.01
C VAL A 78 -2.11 -0.59 0.43
N GLY A 79 -2.05 -1.83 0.93
CA GLY A 79 -2.22 -2.16 2.34
C GLY A 79 -0.88 -2.26 3.07
N THR A 80 -0.90 -2.17 4.41
CA THR A 80 0.29 -2.38 5.26
C THR A 80 0.78 -3.81 5.23
N GLY A 81 -0.08 -4.75 4.85
CA GLY A 81 0.17 -6.17 5.06
C GLY A 81 0.16 -6.55 6.54
N GLY A 82 0.50 -7.81 6.81
CA GLY A 82 0.66 -8.30 8.18
C GLY A 82 -0.64 -8.50 8.95
N ASP A 83 -1.78 -8.52 8.28
CA ASP A 83 -3.10 -8.81 8.84
C ASP A 83 -3.31 -10.31 9.14
N CYS A 84 -2.44 -11.17 8.63
CA CYS A 84 -2.50 -12.64 8.76
C CYS A 84 -3.81 -13.27 8.23
N LYS A 85 -4.50 -12.60 7.31
CA LYS A 85 -5.81 -13.04 6.79
C LYS A 85 -5.71 -13.92 5.54
N ASN A 86 -4.55 -13.94 4.85
CA ASN A 86 -4.33 -14.65 3.59
C ASN A 86 -5.44 -14.41 2.56
N THR A 87 -5.81 -13.14 2.35
CA THR A 87 -6.77 -12.72 1.33
C THR A 87 -6.20 -12.90 -0.08
N PHE A 88 -7.08 -13.03 -1.07
CA PHE A 88 -6.67 -12.86 -2.46
C PHE A 88 -6.18 -11.42 -2.70
N ASN A 89 -5.42 -11.19 -3.79
CA ASN A 89 -4.72 -9.91 -4.03
C ASN A 89 -5.68 -8.72 -4.29
N ILE A 90 -6.50 -8.35 -3.30
CA ILE A 90 -7.60 -7.39 -3.38
C ILE A 90 -7.10 -6.03 -3.90
N SER A 91 -6.07 -5.44 -3.27
CA SER A 91 -5.57 -4.12 -3.66
C SER A 91 -4.99 -4.08 -5.08
N THR A 92 -4.35 -5.18 -5.54
CA THR A 92 -3.79 -5.25 -6.89
C THR A 92 -4.88 -5.46 -7.95
N LEU A 93 -5.91 -6.27 -7.64
CA LEU A 93 -7.11 -6.41 -8.46
C LEU A 93 -7.83 -5.08 -8.62
N SER A 94 -8.09 -4.41 -7.50
CA SER A 94 -8.74 -3.10 -7.49
C SER A 94 -7.95 -2.05 -8.27
N ALA A 95 -6.61 -2.12 -8.27
CA ALA A 95 -5.76 -1.25 -9.06
C ALA A 95 -6.04 -1.37 -10.56
N PHE A 96 -6.24 -2.60 -11.09
CA PHE A 96 -6.62 -2.78 -12.50
C PHE A 96 -8.05 -2.34 -12.79
N ILE A 97 -8.97 -2.50 -11.84
CA ILE A 97 -10.33 -2.00 -11.99
C ILE A 97 -10.33 -0.46 -12.05
N ILE A 98 -9.58 0.20 -11.19
CA ILE A 98 -9.41 1.66 -11.19
C ILE A 98 -8.76 2.13 -12.50
N SER A 99 -7.74 1.41 -12.96
CA SER A 99 -7.08 1.70 -14.23
C SER A 99 -8.05 1.59 -15.40
N GLY A 100 -8.87 0.55 -15.47
CA GLY A 100 -9.91 0.39 -16.49
C GLY A 100 -11.04 1.43 -16.40
N ALA A 101 -11.21 2.09 -15.25
CA ALA A 101 -12.08 3.26 -15.07
C ALA A 101 -11.41 4.58 -15.53
N GLY A 102 -10.19 4.55 -16.07
CA GLY A 102 -9.50 5.69 -16.67
C GLY A 102 -8.59 6.46 -15.72
N ILE A 103 -8.24 5.92 -14.56
CA ILE A 103 -7.33 6.52 -13.58
C ILE A 103 -5.98 5.79 -13.61
N ASN A 104 -4.89 6.51 -13.83
CA ASN A 104 -3.56 5.92 -13.80
C ASN A 104 -3.17 5.41 -12.43
N ILE A 105 -2.56 4.23 -12.38
CA ILE A 105 -2.06 3.59 -11.18
C ILE A 105 -0.54 3.57 -11.17
N VAL A 106 0.06 4.10 -10.11
CA VAL A 106 1.51 4.09 -9.87
C VAL A 106 1.78 3.31 -8.58
N LYS A 107 1.63 1.99 -8.66
CA LYS A 107 1.65 1.11 -7.49
C LYS A 107 3.07 0.76 -7.08
N HIS A 108 3.36 0.89 -5.78
CA HIS A 108 4.58 0.41 -5.15
C HIS A 108 4.28 -0.85 -4.32
N GLY A 109 5.19 -1.82 -4.33
CA GLY A 109 4.96 -3.04 -3.57
C GLY A 109 6.10 -4.06 -3.65
N ASN A 110 5.88 -5.23 -3.03
CA ASN A 110 6.87 -6.29 -2.90
C ASN A 110 6.20 -7.66 -2.99
N TYR A 111 7.04 -8.71 -2.88
CA TYR A 111 6.58 -10.06 -2.59
C TYR A 111 5.87 -10.13 -1.24
N ALA A 112 5.05 -11.15 -1.06
CA ALA A 112 4.37 -11.40 0.21
C ALA A 112 5.38 -11.58 1.35
N ALA A 113 5.07 -11.00 2.51
CA ALA A 113 5.83 -11.23 3.73
C ALA A 113 5.22 -12.37 4.59
N THR A 114 3.91 -12.49 4.62
CA THR A 114 3.16 -13.43 5.48
C THR A 114 2.09 -14.22 4.73
N SER A 115 1.52 -13.66 3.66
CA SER A 115 0.51 -14.31 2.83
C SER A 115 1.14 -15.21 1.75
N VAL A 116 0.32 -16.00 1.07
CA VAL A 116 0.74 -16.89 -0.02
C VAL A 116 1.19 -16.12 -1.26
N SER A 117 0.57 -14.98 -1.54
CA SER A 117 0.84 -14.18 -2.74
C SER A 117 0.75 -12.69 -2.44
N GLY A 118 1.85 -11.95 -2.64
CA GLY A 118 1.87 -10.50 -2.65
C GLY A 118 1.68 -9.95 -4.08
N ALA A 119 1.67 -8.62 -4.19
CA ALA A 119 1.52 -7.94 -5.48
C ALA A 119 2.58 -8.37 -6.51
N SER A 120 3.85 -8.45 -6.10
CA SER A 120 4.92 -8.88 -7.01
C SER A 120 4.76 -10.34 -7.46
N ASN A 121 4.29 -11.23 -6.57
CA ASN A 121 4.09 -12.65 -6.93
C ASN A 121 3.07 -12.81 -8.06
N VAL A 122 1.91 -12.15 -7.93
CA VAL A 122 0.84 -12.29 -8.93
C VAL A 122 1.19 -11.58 -10.24
N LEU A 123 1.82 -10.41 -10.17
CA LEU A 123 2.23 -9.68 -11.38
C LEU A 123 3.32 -10.44 -12.17
N GLU A 124 4.32 -10.99 -11.46
CA GLU A 124 5.36 -11.84 -12.07
C GLU A 124 4.76 -13.10 -12.71
N TYR A 125 3.76 -13.71 -12.07
CA TYR A 125 3.05 -14.87 -12.62
C TYR A 125 2.37 -14.54 -13.96
N PHE A 126 1.83 -13.33 -14.11
CA PHE A 126 1.26 -12.86 -15.38
C PHE A 126 2.29 -12.34 -16.38
N GLY A 127 3.57 -12.34 -16.03
CA GLY A 127 4.66 -11.96 -16.94
C GLY A 127 5.07 -10.50 -16.87
N TYR A 128 4.55 -9.71 -15.92
CA TYR A 128 4.97 -8.32 -15.73
C TYR A 128 6.49 -8.25 -15.47
N LYS A 129 7.19 -7.37 -16.18
CA LYS A 129 8.65 -7.22 -16.07
C LYS A 129 8.98 -6.02 -15.17
N PHE A 130 9.49 -6.32 -13.96
CA PHE A 130 9.91 -5.29 -13.04
C PHE A 130 11.09 -4.48 -13.59
N THR A 131 11.03 -3.18 -13.44
CA THR A 131 12.05 -2.24 -13.90
C THR A 131 12.08 -1.01 -13.01
N ASN A 132 13.24 -0.34 -12.93
CA ASN A 132 13.40 1.00 -12.37
C ASN A 132 13.73 2.04 -13.46
N ASP A 133 13.64 1.66 -14.72
CA ASP A 133 13.75 2.55 -15.86
C ASP A 133 12.47 3.39 -15.99
N GLU A 134 12.59 4.69 -15.80
CA GLU A 134 11.46 5.63 -15.83
C GLU A 134 10.70 5.59 -17.15
N GLN A 135 11.41 5.49 -18.28
CA GLN A 135 10.75 5.46 -19.60
C GLN A 135 9.92 4.18 -19.78
N LYS A 136 10.39 3.04 -19.28
CA LYS A 136 9.62 1.79 -19.32
C LYS A 136 8.38 1.87 -18.42
N LEU A 137 8.49 2.51 -17.25
CA LEU A 137 7.33 2.75 -16.38
C LEU A 137 6.29 3.65 -17.06
N LYS A 138 6.73 4.72 -17.73
CA LYS A 138 5.86 5.58 -18.53
C LYS A 138 5.18 4.80 -19.67
N ASN A 139 5.92 3.93 -20.36
CA ASN A 139 5.36 3.07 -21.40
C ASN A 139 4.28 2.10 -20.87
N TYR A 140 4.43 1.59 -19.63
CA TYR A 140 3.38 0.78 -19.01
C TYR A 140 2.12 1.61 -18.71
N LEU A 141 2.28 2.84 -18.22
CA LEU A 141 1.16 3.77 -17.98
C LEU A 141 0.45 4.13 -19.30
N ASP A 142 1.20 4.43 -20.36
CA ASP A 142 0.63 4.75 -21.67
C ASP A 142 -0.16 3.59 -22.29
N LYS A 143 0.28 2.35 -22.08
CA LYS A 143 -0.35 1.15 -22.63
C LYS A 143 -1.57 0.66 -21.86
N GLY A 144 -1.47 0.65 -20.54
CA GLY A 144 -2.46 0.01 -19.69
C GLY A 144 -2.83 0.80 -18.42
N GLY A 145 -2.47 2.09 -18.34
CA GLY A 145 -2.81 2.94 -17.19
C GLY A 145 -2.28 2.42 -15.85
N PHE A 146 -1.32 1.50 -15.86
CA PHE A 146 -0.80 0.85 -14.65
C PHE A 146 0.70 0.65 -14.76
N CYS A 147 1.46 1.09 -13.74
CA CYS A 147 2.83 0.67 -13.55
C CYS A 147 3.07 0.17 -12.12
N PHE A 148 4.05 -0.74 -11.98
CA PHE A 148 4.42 -1.33 -10.71
C PHE A 148 5.89 -1.13 -10.40
N MET A 149 6.17 -0.47 -9.28
CA MET A 149 7.50 -0.25 -8.76
C MET A 149 7.83 -1.33 -7.71
N HIS A 150 8.64 -2.29 -8.12
CA HIS A 150 9.08 -3.37 -7.23
C HIS A 150 10.09 -2.85 -6.21
N ALA A 151 9.73 -2.81 -4.95
CA ALA A 151 10.46 -2.14 -3.86
C ALA A 151 11.97 -2.43 -3.81
N PRO A 152 12.48 -3.67 -4.03
CA PRO A 152 13.91 -3.95 -4.04
C PRO A 152 14.71 -3.20 -5.11
N LEU A 153 14.09 -2.81 -6.22
CA LEU A 153 14.76 -2.05 -7.28
C LEU A 153 14.87 -0.55 -6.97
N PHE A 154 14.07 -0.05 -6.01
CA PHE A 154 13.98 1.37 -5.71
C PHE A 154 14.57 1.78 -4.38
N HIS A 155 14.71 0.85 -3.43
CA HIS A 155 15.17 1.17 -2.08
C HIS A 155 16.48 0.44 -1.73
N PRO A 156 17.64 0.88 -2.25
CA PRO A 156 18.92 0.22 -2.03
C PRO A 156 19.32 0.16 -0.55
N VAL A 157 18.92 1.13 0.26
CA VAL A 157 19.15 1.13 1.72
C VAL A 157 18.54 -0.08 2.42
N MET A 158 17.47 -0.66 1.87
CA MET A 158 16.87 -1.87 2.42
C MET A 158 17.79 -3.09 2.38
N GLY A 159 18.79 -3.10 1.50
CA GLY A 159 19.86 -4.11 1.50
C GLY A 159 20.65 -4.11 2.81
N LYS A 160 20.88 -2.94 3.42
CA LYS A 160 21.52 -2.79 4.74
C LYS A 160 20.58 -3.11 5.90
N VAL A 161 19.31 -2.72 5.77
CA VAL A 161 18.27 -2.91 6.81
C VAL A 161 17.82 -4.37 6.94
N ALA A 162 17.71 -5.10 5.82
CA ALA A 162 17.12 -6.44 5.80
C ALA A 162 17.87 -7.49 6.66
N PRO A 163 19.22 -7.53 6.70
CA PRO A 163 19.94 -8.44 7.59
C PRO A 163 19.63 -8.19 9.07
N ILE A 164 19.59 -6.92 9.48
CA ILE A 164 19.30 -6.51 10.87
C ILE A 164 17.87 -6.92 11.24
N ARG A 165 16.89 -6.65 10.37
CA ARG A 165 15.49 -7.05 10.61
C ARG A 165 15.32 -8.56 10.73
N ARG A 166 16.09 -9.35 9.97
CA ARG A 166 16.05 -10.82 10.07
C ARG A 166 16.64 -11.35 11.37
N SER A 167 17.57 -10.64 11.99
CA SER A 167 18.16 -11.03 13.29
C SER A 167 17.26 -10.69 14.48
N LEU A 168 16.27 -9.80 14.29
CA LEU A 168 15.34 -9.41 15.34
C LEU A 168 14.11 -10.36 15.36
N PRO A 169 13.70 -10.89 16.54
CA PRO A 169 12.59 -11.84 16.65
C PRO A 169 11.20 -11.17 16.66
N PHE A 170 11.09 -9.94 16.15
CA PHE A 170 9.85 -9.15 16.13
C PHE A 170 9.79 -8.23 14.92
N PRO A 171 8.59 -7.82 14.48
CA PRO A 171 8.43 -6.83 13.43
C PRO A 171 8.91 -5.45 13.89
N THR A 172 9.50 -4.70 12.96
CA THR A 172 10.00 -3.33 13.20
C THR A 172 9.10 -2.31 12.51
N PHE A 173 9.30 -1.01 12.75
CA PHE A 173 8.53 0.04 12.07
C PHE A 173 8.70 0.05 10.53
N PHE A 174 9.71 -0.61 9.99
CA PHE A 174 9.82 -0.81 8.54
C PHE A 174 8.66 -1.60 7.94
N ASN A 175 7.92 -2.37 8.74
CA ASN A 175 6.74 -3.07 8.27
C ASN A 175 5.61 -2.12 7.86
N ILE A 176 5.55 -0.95 8.50
CA ILE A 176 4.55 0.09 8.19
C ILE A 176 5.11 1.24 7.34
N LEU A 177 6.40 1.24 7.00
CA LEU A 177 6.97 2.23 6.08
C LEU A 177 6.70 1.90 4.60
N GLY A 178 6.64 0.60 4.25
CA GLY A 178 6.52 0.15 2.86
C GLY A 178 5.47 0.89 2.04
N PRO A 179 4.21 0.98 2.51
CA PRO A 179 3.14 1.65 1.78
C PRO A 179 3.39 3.14 1.50
N ILE A 180 4.05 3.83 2.40
CA ILE A 180 4.16 5.30 2.38
C ILE A 180 5.46 5.83 1.77
N ILE A 181 6.29 4.96 1.18
CA ILE A 181 7.57 5.32 0.57
C ILE A 181 7.62 5.08 -0.94
N ASN A 182 6.49 5.26 -1.63
CA ASN A 182 6.43 5.15 -3.08
C ASN A 182 7.43 6.15 -3.73
N PRO A 183 8.37 5.68 -4.57
CA PRO A 183 9.45 6.51 -5.14
C PRO A 183 8.96 7.62 -6.08
N SER A 184 7.74 7.49 -6.64
CA SER A 184 7.16 8.52 -7.50
C SER A 184 6.38 9.60 -6.73
N SER A 185 6.21 9.43 -5.41
CA SER A 185 5.45 10.36 -4.55
C SER A 185 4.12 10.81 -5.17
N PRO A 186 3.19 9.88 -5.46
CA PRO A 186 1.99 10.16 -6.23
C PRO A 186 1.06 11.16 -5.52
N LYS A 187 0.32 11.93 -6.32
CA LYS A 187 -0.64 12.93 -5.85
C LYS A 187 -1.83 12.32 -5.11
N TYR A 188 -2.26 11.14 -5.50
CA TYR A 188 -3.39 10.42 -4.92
C TYR A 188 -2.88 9.17 -4.21
N GLN A 189 -3.30 8.97 -2.96
CA GLN A 189 -2.79 7.88 -2.12
C GLN A 189 -3.93 7.25 -1.34
N MET A 190 -4.07 5.92 -1.44
CA MET A 190 -4.99 5.14 -0.65
C MET A 190 -4.24 4.06 0.11
N TYR A 191 -4.26 4.15 1.44
CA TYR A 191 -3.58 3.26 2.35
C TYR A 191 -4.55 2.44 3.17
N GLY A 192 -4.41 1.13 3.12
CA GLY A 192 -5.09 0.22 4.02
C GLY A 192 -4.24 -0.12 5.24
N THR A 193 -4.86 -0.23 6.41
CA THR A 193 -4.18 -0.52 7.67
C THR A 193 -4.87 -1.67 8.40
N ASN A 194 -4.09 -2.55 9.01
CA ASN A 194 -4.58 -3.76 9.66
C ASN A 194 -5.03 -3.57 11.11
N ASN A 195 -4.84 -2.37 11.69
CA ASN A 195 -5.27 -2.06 13.06
C ASN A 195 -5.43 -0.55 13.27
N ARG A 196 -6.07 -0.20 14.39
CA ARG A 196 -6.37 1.19 14.76
C ARG A 196 -5.11 2.03 14.99
N GLU A 197 -4.06 1.48 15.56
CA GLU A 197 -2.81 2.20 15.82
C GLU A 197 -2.16 2.66 14.50
N ASN A 198 -2.04 1.76 13.52
CA ASN A 198 -1.52 2.10 12.19
C ASN A 198 -2.42 3.08 11.44
N PHE A 199 -3.75 2.97 11.61
CA PHE A 199 -4.70 3.93 11.04
C PHE A 199 -4.47 5.33 11.59
N ASP A 200 -4.32 5.48 12.91
CA ASP A 200 -4.10 6.78 13.55
C ASP A 200 -2.72 7.35 13.20
N LEU A 201 -1.69 6.51 13.08
CA LEU A 201 -0.38 6.92 12.59
C LEU A 201 -0.44 7.49 11.17
N TYR A 202 -1.09 6.78 10.24
CA TYR A 202 -1.19 7.20 8.84
C TYR A 202 -2.08 8.43 8.68
N LYS A 203 -3.20 8.48 9.40
CA LYS A 203 -4.06 9.67 9.47
C LYS A 203 -3.31 10.91 9.96
N GLY A 204 -2.35 10.72 10.87
CA GLY A 204 -1.52 11.79 11.43
C GLY A 204 -0.34 12.22 10.54
N LEU A 205 -0.07 11.52 9.43
CA LEU A 205 0.97 11.92 8.50
C LEU A 205 0.62 13.26 7.86
N LYS A 206 1.51 14.25 8.02
CA LYS A 206 1.36 15.50 7.27
C LYS A 206 1.62 15.24 5.80
N GLN A 207 0.61 15.44 4.99
CA GLN A 207 0.71 15.50 3.54
C GLN A 207 0.87 16.97 3.11
N SER A 208 1.46 17.20 1.93
CA SER A 208 1.37 18.51 1.30
C SER A 208 -0.09 18.80 0.91
N ASP A 209 -0.47 20.07 0.80
CA ASP A 209 -1.85 20.45 0.45
C ASP A 209 -2.30 19.92 -0.93
N ASP A 210 -1.33 19.55 -1.79
CA ASP A 210 -1.59 19.01 -3.13
C ASP A 210 -1.82 17.50 -3.15
N ILE A 211 -1.69 16.79 -2.00
CA ILE A 211 -1.85 15.34 -1.92
C ILE A 211 -3.22 14.99 -1.32
N ASN A 212 -4.00 14.22 -2.07
CA ASN A 212 -5.21 13.58 -1.56
C ASN A 212 -4.86 12.20 -0.99
N CYS A 213 -5.08 12.04 0.31
CA CYS A 213 -4.76 10.81 1.03
C CYS A 213 -6.01 10.22 1.70
N THR A 214 -6.31 8.99 1.32
CA THR A 214 -7.32 8.15 2.00
C THR A 214 -6.61 7.11 2.85
N VAL A 215 -7.03 6.96 4.09
CA VAL A 215 -6.62 5.87 4.98
C VAL A 215 -7.85 5.05 5.35
N ILE A 216 -7.78 3.73 5.26
CA ILE A 216 -8.85 2.81 5.63
C ILE A 216 -8.37 1.77 6.63
N ASN A 217 -9.29 1.29 7.45
CA ASN A 217 -9.11 0.17 8.35
C ASN A 217 -10.44 -0.58 8.49
N SER A 218 -10.52 -1.82 8.05
CA SER A 218 -11.65 -2.70 8.37
C SER A 218 -11.59 -3.07 9.85
N LEU A 219 -12.71 -2.89 10.58
CA LEU A 219 -12.71 -2.97 12.05
C LEU A 219 -12.42 -4.37 12.59
N ASP A 220 -12.49 -5.39 11.76
CA ASP A 220 -12.11 -6.77 12.04
C ASP A 220 -10.68 -7.14 11.61
N GLY A 221 -9.87 -6.13 11.26
CA GLY A 221 -8.42 -6.23 11.16
C GLY A 221 -7.86 -6.54 9.77
N TYR A 222 -8.67 -6.41 8.70
CA TYR A 222 -8.13 -6.43 7.33
C TYR A 222 -7.53 -5.06 6.98
N ASP A 223 -6.45 -5.06 6.23
CA ASP A 223 -5.82 -3.85 5.69
C ASP A 223 -6.37 -3.45 4.31
N GLU A 224 -7.56 -3.90 3.99
CA GLU A 224 -8.34 -3.61 2.80
C GLU A 224 -9.82 -3.47 3.18
N ILE A 225 -10.66 -2.95 2.30
CA ILE A 225 -12.11 -2.98 2.49
C ILE A 225 -12.58 -4.41 2.27
N SER A 226 -12.77 -5.15 3.35
CA SER A 226 -13.15 -6.57 3.32
C SER A 226 -14.65 -6.80 3.12
N LEU A 227 -15.48 -5.80 3.42
CA LEU A 227 -16.94 -5.90 3.54
C LEU A 227 -17.42 -6.90 4.61
N THR A 228 -16.51 -7.49 5.39
CA THR A 228 -16.84 -8.41 6.48
C THR A 228 -17.30 -7.68 7.73
N ASP A 229 -16.85 -6.43 7.90
CA ASP A 229 -17.32 -5.53 8.96
C ASP A 229 -17.34 -4.07 8.46
N ASN A 230 -17.62 -3.14 9.37
CA ASN A 230 -17.56 -1.72 9.10
C ASN A 230 -16.11 -1.25 8.94
N ILE A 231 -15.93 -0.11 8.30
CA ILE A 231 -14.66 0.45 7.91
C ILE A 231 -14.49 1.83 8.57
N ALA A 232 -13.38 2.04 9.29
CA ALA A 232 -12.90 3.38 9.59
C ALA A 232 -12.24 3.94 8.33
N PHE A 233 -12.65 5.12 7.94
CA PHE A 233 -12.18 5.81 6.74
C PHE A 233 -11.74 7.21 7.10
N SER A 234 -10.60 7.65 6.60
CA SER A 234 -10.12 9.03 6.73
C SER A 234 -9.75 9.58 5.37
N PHE A 235 -10.26 10.75 5.03
CA PHE A 235 -9.83 11.51 3.86
C PHE A 235 -9.18 12.81 4.30
N ASN A 236 -7.92 13.01 3.95
CA ASN A 236 -7.12 14.17 4.35
C ASN A 236 -7.26 14.50 5.87
N GLY A 237 -7.15 13.45 6.70
CA GLY A 237 -7.23 13.55 8.17
C GLY A 237 -8.64 13.61 8.77
N LYS A 238 -9.69 13.76 7.95
CA LYS A 238 -11.08 13.78 8.41
C LYS A 238 -11.65 12.37 8.44
N GLU A 239 -11.91 11.87 9.65
CA GLU A 239 -12.39 10.50 9.87
C GLU A 239 -13.90 10.39 9.79
N LYS A 240 -14.35 9.28 9.20
CA LYS A 240 -15.75 8.82 9.17
C LYS A 240 -15.78 7.29 9.32
N LYS A 241 -16.94 6.76 9.70
CA LYS A 241 -17.23 5.33 9.64
C LYS A 241 -18.14 5.08 8.45
N ILE A 242 -17.83 4.06 7.67
CA ILE A 242 -18.66 3.58 6.56
C ILE A 242 -18.95 2.09 6.76
N THR A 243 -20.01 1.62 6.13
CA THR A 243 -20.52 0.24 6.23
C THR A 243 -20.55 -0.40 4.85
N PRO A 244 -20.65 -1.72 4.73
CA PRO A 244 -20.89 -2.39 3.44
C PRO A 244 -22.12 -1.83 2.69
N ALA A 245 -23.18 -1.44 3.42
CA ALA A 245 -24.38 -0.89 2.82
C ALA A 245 -24.17 0.49 2.15
N ASP A 246 -23.17 1.27 2.57
CA ASP A 246 -22.83 2.55 1.92
C ASP A 246 -22.26 2.33 0.50
N PHE A 247 -21.73 1.13 0.22
CA PHE A 247 -21.35 0.69 -1.13
C PHE A 247 -22.49 0.02 -1.91
N GLY A 248 -23.67 -0.13 -1.30
CA GLY A 248 -24.79 -0.90 -1.85
C GLY A 248 -24.63 -2.42 -1.69
N PHE A 249 -23.70 -2.90 -0.86
CA PHE A 249 -23.40 -4.31 -0.68
C PHE A 249 -23.81 -4.83 0.69
N LYS A 250 -23.96 -6.15 0.80
CA LYS A 250 -24.16 -6.85 2.08
C LYS A 250 -22.80 -7.20 2.70
N LYS A 251 -22.81 -7.57 3.98
CA LYS A 251 -21.63 -8.15 4.62
C LYS A 251 -21.24 -9.47 3.94
N VAL A 252 -19.95 -9.65 3.75
CA VAL A 252 -19.31 -10.81 3.14
C VAL A 252 -18.89 -11.80 4.22
N ASP A 253 -18.96 -13.09 3.95
CA ASP A 253 -18.37 -14.11 4.82
C ASP A 253 -16.84 -14.11 4.64
N PRO A 254 -16.04 -13.99 5.73
CA PRO A 254 -14.57 -14.01 5.66
C PRO A 254 -13.96 -15.18 4.86
N ILE A 255 -14.62 -16.34 4.85
CA ILE A 255 -14.14 -17.54 4.13
C ILE A 255 -14.04 -17.29 2.62
N LYS A 256 -14.88 -16.39 2.08
CA LYS A 256 -14.91 -16.01 0.66
C LYS A 256 -13.70 -15.19 0.22
N LEU A 257 -12.94 -14.65 1.16
CA LEU A 257 -11.79 -13.79 0.90
C LEU A 257 -10.47 -14.57 0.79
N SER A 258 -10.50 -15.90 0.92
CA SER A 258 -9.29 -16.71 0.88
C SER A 258 -8.51 -16.57 -0.44
N GLY A 259 -7.21 -16.32 -0.34
CA GLY A 259 -6.27 -16.21 -1.47
C GLY A 259 -5.75 -17.54 -2.02
N GLY A 260 -6.28 -18.68 -1.52
CA GLY A 260 -5.79 -19.99 -1.92
C GLY A 260 -4.55 -20.45 -1.15
N LYS A 261 -3.90 -21.49 -1.67
CA LYS A 261 -2.75 -22.14 -1.01
C LYS A 261 -1.43 -21.95 -1.76
N THR A 262 -1.48 -21.50 -3.00
CA THR A 262 -0.31 -21.27 -3.88
C THR A 262 -0.46 -19.99 -4.67
N VAL A 263 0.65 -19.47 -5.18
CA VAL A 263 0.64 -18.31 -6.11
C VAL A 263 -0.23 -18.60 -7.33
N LYS A 264 -0.24 -19.86 -7.81
CA LYS A 264 -1.09 -20.29 -8.93
C LYS A 264 -2.57 -20.19 -8.59
N ASP A 265 -2.98 -20.56 -7.36
CA ASP A 265 -4.37 -20.42 -6.93
C ASP A 265 -4.76 -18.95 -6.86
N ALA A 266 -3.90 -18.11 -6.26
CA ALA A 266 -4.11 -16.67 -6.20
C ALA A 266 -4.23 -16.03 -7.59
N ALA A 267 -3.35 -16.41 -8.53
CA ALA A 267 -3.41 -15.95 -9.92
C ALA A 267 -4.68 -16.42 -10.64
N LYS A 268 -5.14 -17.64 -10.39
CA LYS A 268 -6.41 -18.14 -10.94
C LYS A 268 -7.59 -17.31 -10.44
N ILE A 269 -7.69 -17.06 -9.13
CA ILE A 269 -8.73 -16.21 -8.54
C ILE A 269 -8.66 -14.81 -9.18
N PHE A 270 -7.47 -14.22 -9.24
CA PHE A 270 -7.21 -12.91 -9.83
C PHE A 270 -7.75 -12.81 -11.27
N HIS A 271 -7.38 -13.77 -12.12
CA HIS A 271 -7.81 -13.80 -13.53
C HIS A 271 -9.32 -14.00 -13.66
N THR A 272 -9.89 -14.94 -12.88
CA THR A 272 -11.32 -15.23 -12.90
C THR A 272 -12.16 -14.02 -12.52
N ILE A 273 -11.71 -13.22 -11.54
CA ILE A 273 -12.39 -11.97 -11.15
C ILE A 273 -12.30 -10.96 -12.31
N LEU A 274 -11.11 -10.74 -12.89
CA LEU A 274 -10.96 -9.78 -14.00
C LEU A 274 -11.70 -10.19 -15.28
N GLU A 275 -11.99 -11.49 -15.46
CA GLU A 275 -12.89 -11.97 -16.53
C GLU A 275 -14.38 -11.67 -16.23
N GLY A 276 -14.71 -11.08 -15.10
CA GLY A 276 -16.10 -10.90 -14.65
C GLY A 276 -16.78 -12.19 -14.17
N LYS A 277 -16.01 -13.26 -13.93
CA LYS A 277 -16.49 -14.60 -13.54
C LYS A 277 -16.20 -14.92 -12.06
N GLY A 278 -15.77 -13.94 -11.28
CA GLY A 278 -15.53 -14.09 -9.84
C GLY A 278 -16.82 -14.41 -9.08
N GLU A 279 -16.68 -14.97 -7.88
CA GLU A 279 -17.82 -15.08 -6.96
C GLU A 279 -18.35 -13.68 -6.63
N GLU A 280 -19.66 -13.55 -6.41
CA GLU A 280 -20.32 -12.26 -6.15
C GLU A 280 -19.66 -11.49 -5.01
N ASP A 281 -19.37 -12.17 -3.90
CA ASP A 281 -18.70 -11.57 -2.73
C ASP A 281 -17.29 -11.06 -3.07
N GLN A 282 -16.51 -11.79 -3.87
CA GLN A 282 -15.19 -11.37 -4.32
C GLN A 282 -15.27 -10.13 -5.22
N ASN A 283 -16.21 -10.13 -6.16
CA ASN A 283 -16.45 -8.99 -7.04
C ASN A 283 -16.86 -7.74 -6.23
N HIS A 284 -17.76 -7.87 -5.26
CA HIS A 284 -18.17 -6.76 -4.38
C HIS A 284 -16.98 -6.17 -3.61
N VAL A 285 -16.10 -7.01 -3.07
CA VAL A 285 -14.93 -6.57 -2.32
C VAL A 285 -13.95 -5.77 -3.20
N VAL A 286 -13.63 -6.26 -4.40
CA VAL A 286 -12.72 -5.53 -5.30
C VAL A 286 -13.34 -4.24 -5.84
N ILE A 287 -14.65 -4.25 -6.11
CA ILE A 287 -15.40 -3.06 -6.52
C ILE A 287 -15.41 -2.01 -5.40
N ALA A 288 -15.64 -2.41 -4.13
CA ALA A 288 -15.64 -1.48 -3.00
C ALA A 288 -14.27 -0.80 -2.80
N ASN A 289 -13.18 -1.58 -2.89
CA ASN A 289 -11.82 -1.03 -2.83
C ASN A 289 -11.52 -0.11 -4.03
N ALA A 290 -11.92 -0.50 -5.23
CA ALA A 290 -11.76 0.32 -6.42
C ALA A 290 -12.58 1.61 -6.33
N ALA A 291 -13.83 1.54 -5.88
CA ALA A 291 -14.69 2.71 -5.66
C ALA A 291 -14.06 3.71 -4.68
N MET A 292 -13.45 3.23 -3.59
CA MET A 292 -12.76 4.09 -2.64
C MET A 292 -11.51 4.74 -3.26
N GLY A 293 -10.76 4.00 -4.09
CA GLY A 293 -9.65 4.56 -4.87
C GLY A 293 -10.11 5.65 -5.84
N ILE A 294 -11.21 5.41 -6.57
CA ILE A 294 -11.83 6.41 -7.46
C ILE A 294 -12.28 7.64 -6.66
N LYS A 295 -12.91 7.44 -5.50
CA LYS A 295 -13.32 8.50 -4.57
C LYS A 295 -12.15 9.34 -4.06
N THR A 296 -10.97 8.72 -3.89
CA THR A 296 -9.74 9.43 -3.50
C THR A 296 -9.31 10.43 -4.58
N VAL A 297 -9.48 10.07 -5.86
CA VAL A 297 -9.15 10.93 -7.01
C VAL A 297 -10.23 11.98 -7.26
N TYR A 298 -11.49 11.60 -7.10
CA TYR A 298 -12.67 12.45 -7.33
C TYR A 298 -13.49 12.59 -6.03
N PRO A 299 -13.00 13.36 -5.05
CA PRO A 299 -13.62 13.46 -3.74
C PRO A 299 -15.02 14.10 -3.76
N GLU A 300 -15.38 14.82 -4.83
CA GLU A 300 -16.69 15.41 -5.04
C GLU A 300 -17.77 14.42 -5.48
N LYS A 301 -17.38 13.27 -6.09
CA LYS A 301 -18.36 12.27 -6.55
C LYS A 301 -19.03 11.55 -5.36
N GLU A 302 -20.28 11.14 -5.52
CA GLU A 302 -20.90 10.26 -4.54
C GLU A 302 -20.28 8.86 -4.55
N LEU A 303 -20.27 8.16 -3.42
CA LEU A 303 -19.61 6.85 -3.31
C LEU A 303 -20.25 5.82 -4.26
N LEU A 304 -21.58 5.85 -4.42
CA LEU A 304 -22.30 4.96 -5.33
C LEU A 304 -21.97 5.22 -6.80
N ASP A 305 -21.67 6.46 -7.18
CA ASP A 305 -21.18 6.76 -8.54
C ASP A 305 -19.81 6.13 -8.77
N CYS A 306 -18.93 6.17 -7.74
CA CYS A 306 -17.63 5.50 -7.82
C CYS A 306 -17.77 3.97 -7.88
N VAL A 307 -18.76 3.39 -7.18
CA VAL A 307 -19.12 1.96 -7.29
C VAL A 307 -19.54 1.63 -8.71
N ALA A 308 -20.42 2.45 -9.32
CA ALA A 308 -20.86 2.24 -10.70
C ALA A 308 -19.70 2.29 -11.70
N MET A 309 -18.76 3.25 -11.56
CA MET A 309 -17.56 3.34 -12.41
C MET A 309 -16.67 2.09 -12.26
N ALA A 310 -16.47 1.60 -11.04
CA ALA A 310 -15.68 0.39 -10.79
C ALA A 310 -16.36 -0.86 -11.37
N THR A 311 -17.68 -0.97 -11.22
CA THR A 311 -18.48 -2.06 -11.77
C THR A 311 -18.40 -2.08 -13.30
N GLU A 312 -18.61 -0.93 -13.95
CA GLU A 312 -18.48 -0.81 -15.41
C GLU A 312 -17.09 -1.24 -15.91
N SER A 313 -16.03 -0.81 -15.21
CA SER A 313 -14.65 -1.19 -15.57
C SER A 313 -14.44 -2.71 -15.52
N LEU A 314 -14.98 -3.38 -14.51
CA LEU A 314 -14.87 -4.83 -14.35
C LEU A 314 -15.72 -5.56 -15.41
N GLU A 315 -17.00 -5.23 -15.53
CA GLU A 315 -17.96 -5.91 -16.39
C GLU A 315 -17.69 -5.70 -17.90
N SER A 316 -17.18 -4.53 -18.28
CA SER A 316 -16.77 -4.26 -19.67
C SER A 316 -15.48 -4.97 -20.09
N GLY A 317 -14.75 -5.61 -19.14
CA GLY A 317 -13.47 -6.26 -19.40
C GLY A 317 -12.29 -5.30 -19.57
N LYS A 318 -12.46 -3.98 -19.37
CA LYS A 318 -11.36 -2.98 -19.47
C LYS A 318 -10.26 -3.29 -18.46
N ALA A 319 -10.59 -3.67 -17.24
CA ALA A 319 -9.61 -4.04 -16.21
C ALA A 319 -8.71 -5.20 -16.68
N LEU A 320 -9.26 -6.23 -17.30
CA LEU A 320 -8.50 -7.34 -17.88
C LEU A 320 -7.65 -6.91 -19.07
N GLN A 321 -8.17 -6.04 -19.94
CA GLN A 321 -7.41 -5.50 -21.07
C GLN A 321 -6.16 -4.74 -20.58
N HIS A 322 -6.26 -3.96 -19.50
CA HIS A 322 -5.13 -3.24 -18.90
C HIS A 322 -4.09 -4.18 -18.30
N LEU A 323 -4.50 -5.26 -17.61
CA LEU A 323 -3.57 -6.31 -17.18
C LEU A 323 -2.82 -6.90 -18.38
N ASN A 324 -3.53 -7.32 -19.42
CA ASN A 324 -2.93 -7.93 -20.61
C ASN A 324 -1.97 -6.97 -21.35
N ALA A 325 -2.27 -5.67 -21.36
CA ALA A 325 -1.43 -4.65 -22.01
C ALA A 325 -0.07 -4.44 -21.32
N VAL A 326 0.03 -4.71 -19.99
CA VAL A 326 1.27 -4.53 -19.21
C VAL A 326 1.99 -5.84 -18.90
N ALA A 327 1.33 -6.98 -19.07
CA ALA A 327 1.83 -8.33 -18.78
C ALA A 327 2.45 -9.04 -20.00
N ALA A 328 2.58 -8.37 -21.14
CA ALA A 328 3.04 -8.95 -22.43
C ALA A 328 4.57 -8.88 -22.60
#